data_76eaf3e6000eff6bb43b1a4e7aa202ed
#
_entry.id   76eaf3e6000eff6bb43b1a4e7aa202ed
#
_cell.length_a   1.000
_cell.length_b   1.000
_cell.length_c   1.000
_cell.angle_alpha   90.00
_cell.angle_beta   90.00
_cell.angle_gamma   90.00
#
_symmetry.space_group_name_H-M   'P 1'
#
loop_
_entity.id
_entity.type
_entity.pdbx_description
1 polymer ?
#
loop_
_entity_poly.entity_id
_entity_poly.type
_entity_poly.pdbx_seq_one_letter_code
_entity_poly.pdbx_strand_id
1 'polypeptide(L)'
;MIVYNQALTEKVEYMLDKLSIRGYTLWENVQGRGTSTGVPHLGTHVWPEINKSLLTVVEDDKVDRLLEAVKKIDNINEEVGIRAFVWDVIKTV
;
A
#
# COMPACT_ATOMS: atom_id res chain seq x y z
N MET A 1 1.04 6.34 -4.51
CA MET A 1 -0.14 5.77 -3.83
C MET A 1 0.15 4.35 -3.40
N ILE A 2 -0.16 4.04 -2.17
CA ILE A 2 0.00 2.68 -1.63
C ILE A 2 -1.37 2.20 -1.20
N VAL A 3 -1.80 1.07 -1.74
CA VAL A 3 -3.07 0.44 -1.35
C VAL A 3 -2.73 -0.88 -0.66
N TYR A 4 -3.23 -1.06 0.54
CA TYR A 4 -2.86 -2.22 1.34
C TYR A 4 -3.99 -2.70 2.24
N ASN A 5 -3.96 -3.99 2.53
CA ASN A 5 -4.89 -4.58 3.48
C ASN A 5 -4.63 -4.00 4.87
N GLN A 6 -5.68 -3.73 5.62
CA GLN A 6 -5.57 -3.15 6.96
C GLN A 6 -4.68 -3.96 7.91
N ALA A 7 -4.56 -5.25 7.69
CA ALA A 7 -3.69 -6.10 8.50
C ALA A 7 -2.22 -5.71 8.40
N LEU A 8 -1.84 -4.98 7.35
CA LEU A 8 -0.47 -4.52 7.13
C LEU A 8 -0.19 -3.12 7.69
N THR A 9 -1.14 -2.53 8.41
CA THR A 9 -1.03 -1.14 8.87
C THR A 9 0.28 -0.88 9.63
N GLU A 10 0.61 -1.71 10.60
CA GLU A 10 1.82 -1.50 11.40
C GLU A 10 3.10 -1.61 10.56
N LYS A 11 3.12 -2.53 9.61
CA LYS A 11 4.26 -2.71 8.71
C LYS A 11 4.45 -1.52 7.79
N VAL A 12 3.35 -0.98 7.28
CA VAL A 12 3.38 0.22 6.43
C VAL A 12 3.84 1.43 7.23
N GLU A 13 3.31 1.63 8.42
CA GLU A 13 3.73 2.73 9.29
C GLU A 13 5.21 2.65 9.64
N TYR A 14 5.71 1.47 9.98
CA TYR A 14 7.12 1.25 10.25
C TYR A 14 7.99 1.59 9.04
N MET A 15 7.55 1.16 7.86
CA MET A 15 8.23 1.46 6.60
C MET A 15 8.33 2.97 6.35
N LEU A 16 7.23 3.69 6.52
CA LEU A 16 7.21 5.14 6.34
C LEU A 16 8.17 5.83 7.31
N ASP A 17 8.17 5.41 8.56
CA ASP A 17 9.08 5.97 9.56
C ASP A 17 10.54 5.71 9.20
N LYS A 18 10.86 4.49 8.79
CA LYS A 18 12.21 4.12 8.37
C LYS A 18 12.72 4.96 7.20
N LEU A 19 11.84 5.30 6.29
CA LEU A 19 12.19 6.09 5.11
C LEU A 19 12.06 7.60 5.36
N SER A 20 11.73 7.99 6.58
CA SER A 20 11.52 9.39 6.95
C SER A 20 10.42 10.06 6.13
N ILE A 21 9.40 9.32 5.79
CA ILE A 21 8.24 9.82 5.09
C ILE A 21 7.18 10.15 6.13
N ARG A 22 6.97 11.44 6.40
CA ARG A 22 6.11 11.89 7.48
C ARG A 22 4.79 12.46 7.00
N GLY A 23 4.75 12.99 5.79
CA GLY A 23 3.55 13.60 5.24
C GLY A 23 2.81 12.65 4.31
N TYR A 24 1.56 12.40 4.61
CA TYR A 24 0.72 11.57 3.76
C TYR A 24 -0.75 11.83 4.04
N THR A 25 -1.58 11.43 3.09
CA THR A 25 -3.04 11.42 3.25
C THR A 25 -3.50 9.98 3.23
N LEU A 26 -4.36 9.64 4.17
CA LEU A 26 -4.83 8.27 4.36
C LEU A 26 -6.33 8.19 4.18
N TRP A 27 -6.77 7.22 3.39
CA TRP A 27 -8.17 6.83 3.30
C TRP A 27 -8.32 5.44 3.91
N GLU A 28 -9.25 5.29 4.82
CA GLU A 28 -9.58 4.02 5.44
C GLU A 28 -10.82 3.40 4.81
N ASN A 29 -11.02 2.11 5.04
CA ASN A 29 -12.20 1.38 4.60
C ASN A 29 -12.41 1.42 3.08
N VAL A 30 -11.31 1.25 2.33
CA VAL A 30 -11.35 1.19 0.89
C VAL A 30 -11.55 -0.26 0.47
N GLN A 31 -12.51 -0.50 -0.40
CA GLN A 31 -12.78 -1.85 -0.91
C GLN A 31 -12.09 -2.05 -2.25
N GLY A 32 -11.66 -3.28 -2.50
CA GLY A 32 -11.06 -3.63 -3.78
C GLY A 32 -10.88 -5.12 -3.95
N ARG A 33 -10.58 -5.51 -5.18
CA ARG A 33 -10.19 -6.89 -5.49
C ARG A 33 -8.71 -6.89 -5.82
N GLY A 34 -7.98 -7.76 -5.16
CA GLY A 34 -6.54 -7.74 -5.22
C GLY A 34 -5.89 -8.39 -6.42
N THR A 35 -6.62 -9.14 -7.25
CA THR A 35 -6.02 -9.86 -8.36
C THR A 35 -6.77 -9.65 -9.65
N SER A 36 -6.05 -9.75 -10.77
CA SER A 36 -6.62 -9.64 -12.10
C SER A 36 -7.65 -10.73 -12.41
N THR A 37 -7.56 -11.86 -11.75
CA THR A 37 -8.51 -12.96 -11.90
C THR A 37 -9.78 -12.74 -11.11
N GLY A 38 -9.75 -11.80 -10.19
CA GLY A 38 -10.90 -11.53 -9.33
C GLY A 38 -11.29 -12.71 -8.47
N VAL A 39 -10.40 -13.67 -8.29
CA VAL A 39 -10.67 -14.81 -7.43
C VAL A 39 -10.69 -14.31 -6.00
N PRO A 40 -11.85 -14.34 -5.33
CA PRO A 40 -11.86 -14.05 -3.92
C PRO A 40 -11.05 -15.12 -3.21
N HIS A 41 -10.53 -14.82 -2.03
CA HIS A 41 -9.88 -15.83 -1.21
C HIS A 41 -10.93 -16.85 -0.82
N LEU A 42 -11.10 -17.83 -1.69
CA LEU A 42 -12.15 -18.80 -1.57
C LEU A 42 -11.99 -19.64 -0.32
N GLY A 43 -13.09 -19.83 0.35
CA GLY A 43 -13.17 -20.72 1.50
C GLY A 43 -12.81 -20.10 2.82
N THR A 44 -12.28 -18.89 2.84
CA THR A 44 -11.87 -18.28 4.09
C THR A 44 -12.76 -17.12 4.51
N HIS A 45 -13.20 -16.29 3.58
CA HIS A 45 -13.98 -15.12 3.95
C HIS A 45 -15.00 -14.75 2.91
N VAL A 46 -16.19 -14.51 3.39
CA VAL A 46 -17.29 -13.92 2.64
C VAL A 46 -17.19 -12.39 2.70
N TRP A 47 -16.23 -11.88 3.47
CA TRP A 47 -16.09 -10.46 3.72
C TRP A 47 -15.26 -9.80 2.61
N PRO A 48 -15.68 -8.62 2.14
CA PRO A 48 -14.79 -7.82 1.34
C PRO A 48 -13.56 -7.48 2.17
N GLU A 49 -12.39 -7.57 1.57
CA GLU A 49 -11.18 -7.14 2.23
C GLU A 49 -11.26 -5.64 2.50
N ILE A 50 -10.94 -5.26 3.72
CA ILE A 50 -10.87 -3.86 4.08
C ILE A 50 -9.45 -3.38 3.84
N ASN A 51 -9.32 -2.44 2.93
CA ASN A 51 -8.04 -1.86 2.56
C ASN A 51 -7.95 -0.42 3.02
N LYS A 52 -6.72 0.05 3.05
CA LYS A 52 -6.39 1.46 3.21
C LYS A 52 -5.69 1.94 1.97
N SER A 53 -5.85 3.21 1.64
CA SER A 53 -5.15 3.84 0.54
C SER A 53 -4.41 5.05 1.07
N LEU A 54 -3.12 5.13 0.78
CA LEU A 54 -2.25 6.18 1.27
C LEU A 54 -1.62 6.91 0.09
N LEU A 55 -1.68 8.23 0.12
CA LEU A 55 -1.03 9.06 -0.88
C LEU A 55 0.07 9.86 -0.19
N THR A 56 1.27 9.79 -0.72
CA THR A 56 2.38 10.60 -0.25
C THR A 56 3.16 11.16 -1.43
N VAL A 57 3.70 12.36 -1.26
CA VAL A 57 4.55 12.99 -2.25
C VAL A 57 5.96 13.03 -1.68
N VAL A 58 6.90 12.43 -2.38
CA VAL A 58 8.27 12.29 -1.91
C VAL A 58 9.25 12.75 -2.98
N GLU A 59 10.45 13.07 -2.57
CA GLU A 59 11.53 13.35 -3.49
C GLU A 59 11.90 12.10 -4.28
N ASP A 60 12.39 12.29 -5.49
CA ASP A 60 12.71 11.19 -6.39
C ASP A 60 13.65 10.15 -5.79
N ASP A 61 14.58 10.59 -4.96
CA ASP A 61 15.57 9.70 -4.34
C ASP A 61 14.99 8.70 -3.35
N LYS A 62 13.76 8.91 -2.89
CA LYS A 62 13.09 7.97 -1.98
C LYS A 62 12.25 6.93 -2.69
N VAL A 63 11.93 7.16 -3.96
CA VAL A 63 10.97 6.31 -4.69
C VAL A 63 11.43 4.86 -4.76
N ASP A 64 12.65 4.62 -5.19
CA ASP A 64 13.14 3.25 -5.36
C ASP A 64 13.20 2.50 -4.03
N ARG A 65 13.62 3.15 -2.97
CA ARG A 65 13.64 2.53 -1.63
C ARG A 65 12.25 2.22 -1.12
N LEU A 66 11.31 3.11 -1.41
CA LEU A 66 9.92 2.89 -1.04
C LEU A 66 9.34 1.69 -1.77
N LEU A 67 9.56 1.59 -3.07
CA LEU A 67 9.08 0.47 -3.88
C LEU A 67 9.71 -0.85 -3.43
N GLU A 68 11.00 -0.85 -3.11
CA GLU A 68 11.67 -2.04 -2.58
C GLU A 68 11.08 -2.47 -1.23
N ALA A 69 10.79 -1.52 -0.36
CA ALA A 69 10.20 -1.82 0.94
C ALA A 69 8.79 -2.41 0.79
N VAL A 70 7.98 -1.86 -0.10
CA VAL A 70 6.65 -2.39 -0.39
C VAL A 70 6.76 -3.82 -0.95
N LYS A 71 7.70 -4.05 -1.85
CA LYS A 71 7.92 -5.38 -2.42
C LYS A 71 8.28 -6.41 -1.34
N LYS A 72 9.10 -6.02 -0.37
CA LYS A 72 9.44 -6.91 0.74
C LYS A 72 8.22 -7.25 1.59
N ILE A 73 7.38 -6.28 1.87
CA ILE A 73 6.14 -6.51 2.61
C ILE A 73 5.25 -7.49 1.84
N ASP A 74 5.10 -7.28 0.55
CA ASP A 74 4.27 -8.13 -0.30
C ASP A 74 4.78 -9.58 -0.32
N ASN A 75 6.09 -9.76 -0.44
CA ASN A 75 6.70 -11.08 -0.50
C ASN A 75 6.54 -11.87 0.80
N ILE A 76 6.59 -11.19 1.93
CA ILE A 76 6.47 -11.83 3.25
C ILE A 76 5.01 -12.15 3.58
N ASN A 77 4.07 -11.38 3.04
CA ASN A 77 2.66 -11.45 3.40
C ASN A 77 1.80 -11.78 2.17
N GLU A 78 2.07 -12.90 1.53
CA GLU A 78 1.42 -13.29 0.27
C GLU A 78 -0.09 -13.38 0.35
N GLU A 79 -0.66 -13.63 1.53
CA GLU A 79 -2.10 -13.77 1.70
C GLU A 79 -2.85 -12.46 1.77
N VAL A 80 -2.14 -11.37 2.01
CA VAL A 80 -2.74 -10.03 2.10
C VAL A 80 -2.07 -9.11 1.11
N GLY A 81 -2.87 -8.29 0.46
CA GLY A 81 -2.39 -7.49 -0.65
C GLY A 81 -1.77 -6.17 -0.23
N ILE A 82 -0.71 -5.80 -0.92
CA ILE A 82 -0.17 -4.45 -0.91
C ILE A 82 0.32 -4.12 -2.32
N ARG A 83 0.02 -2.91 -2.79
CA ARG A 83 0.47 -2.42 -4.09
C ARG A 83 0.87 -0.96 -3.96
N ALA A 84 1.88 -0.58 -4.72
CA ALA A 84 2.30 0.81 -4.79
C ALA A 84 2.33 1.26 -6.25
N PHE A 85 1.88 2.47 -6.48
CA PHE A 85 1.85 3.08 -7.80
C PHE A 85 2.54 4.44 -7.72
N VAL A 86 3.37 4.74 -8.71
CA VAL A 86 4.14 5.97 -8.74
C VAL A 86 3.84 6.74 -10.02
N TRP A 87 3.64 8.03 -9.87
CA TRP A 87 3.56 8.94 -11.00
C TRP A 87 4.11 10.30 -10.61
N ASP A 88 4.47 11.09 -11.58
CA ASP A 88 5.06 12.40 -11.35
C ASP A 88 4.01 13.42 -10.91
N VAL A 89 4.38 14.26 -9.96
CA VAL A 89 3.60 15.44 -9.62
C VAL A 89 4.19 16.60 -10.42
N ILE A 90 3.41 17.10 -11.36
CA ILE A 90 3.87 18.14 -12.27
C ILE A 90 3.86 19.50 -11.60
N LYS A 91 2.83 19.77 -10.82
CA LYS A 91 2.66 21.05 -10.15
C LYS A 91 2.00 20.85 -8.80
N THR A 92 2.36 21.69 -7.87
CA THR A 92 1.72 21.75 -6.57
C THR A 92 1.56 23.21 -6.15
N VAL A 93 0.76 23.43 -5.16
CA VAL A 93 0.57 24.77 -4.58
C VAL A 93 1.16 24.82 -3.21
#